data_df780c219dad6349bd1d81069ec88f61
#
_entry.id   df780c219dad6349bd1d81069ec88f61
#
_cell.length_a   1.000
_cell.length_b   1.000
_cell.length_c   1.000
_cell.angle_alpha   90.00
_cell.angle_beta   90.00
_cell.angle_gamma   90.00
#
_symmetry.space_group_name_H-M   'P 1'
#
loop_
_entity.id
_entity.type
_entity.pdbx_description
1 polymer ?
#
loop_
_entity_poly.entity_id
_entity_poly.type
_entity_poly.pdbx_seq_one_letter_code
_entity_poly.pdbx_strand_id
1 'polypeptide(L)'
;ELPGYKAMKEMDMHMSSEMMENFPKAQAIKDATMAHFILANWKQGQQFLHYNGAYHSNNYEGIVWYLKQANSDLKIATIYTVTADQLKKMDSKLKGKNNYVIVVREDMTKTY
;
A
#
# COMPACT_ATOMS: atom_id res chain seq x y z
N GLU A 1 -16.26 0.44 -4.26
CA GLU A 1 -15.33 0.09 -3.17
C GLU A 1 -14.15 -0.67 -3.76
N LEU A 2 -12.92 -0.28 -3.40
CA LEU A 2 -11.72 -0.97 -3.89
C LEU A 2 -11.67 -2.41 -3.36
N PRO A 3 -11.19 -3.38 -4.17
CA PRO A 3 -11.08 -4.78 -3.78
C PRO A 3 -10.34 -4.98 -2.46
N GLY A 4 -9.26 -4.24 -2.20
CA GLY A 4 -8.52 -4.30 -0.95
C GLY A 4 -9.35 -3.88 0.27
N TYR A 5 -10.17 -2.85 0.15
CA TYR A 5 -11.08 -2.44 1.24
C TYR A 5 -12.20 -3.47 1.47
N LYS A 6 -12.67 -4.10 0.40
CA LYS A 6 -13.65 -5.19 0.52
C LYS A 6 -13.04 -6.39 1.25
N ALA A 7 -11.84 -6.80 0.86
CA ALA A 7 -11.15 -7.91 1.50
C ALA A 7 -10.89 -7.69 3.00
N MET A 8 -10.73 -6.44 3.44
CA MET A 8 -10.57 -6.13 4.87
C MET A 8 -11.79 -6.47 5.72
N LYS A 9 -13.00 -6.45 5.15
CA LYS A 9 -14.23 -6.85 5.85
C LYS A 9 -14.30 -8.37 6.06
N GLU A 10 -13.58 -9.12 5.24
CA GLU A 10 -13.56 -10.59 5.27
C GLU A 10 -12.42 -11.14 6.15
N MET A 11 -11.54 -10.27 6.66
CA MET A 11 -10.45 -10.67 7.56
C MET A 11 -11.03 -11.01 8.95
N ASP A 12 -10.79 -12.21 9.40
CA ASP A 12 -11.13 -12.64 10.78
C ASP A 12 -10.12 -12.00 11.75
N MET A 13 -10.48 -10.84 12.28
CA MET A 13 -9.62 -10.04 13.17
C MET A 13 -10.12 -10.02 14.63
N HIS A 14 -11.02 -10.91 15.03
CA HIS A 14 -11.64 -10.91 16.37
C HIS A 14 -12.19 -9.54 16.82
N MET A 15 -12.64 -8.74 15.84
CA MET A 15 -13.22 -7.41 16.07
C MET A 15 -14.75 -7.49 16.14
N SER A 16 -15.38 -6.51 16.79
CA SER A 16 -16.84 -6.38 16.74
C SER A 16 -17.32 -6.10 15.31
N SER A 17 -18.57 -6.45 15.01
CA SER A 17 -19.16 -6.22 13.68
C SER A 17 -19.12 -4.73 13.26
N GLU A 18 -19.32 -3.81 14.20
CA GLU A 18 -19.20 -2.37 13.97
C GLU A 18 -17.77 -1.95 13.62
N MET A 19 -16.78 -2.48 14.30
CA MET A 19 -15.37 -2.21 13.99
C MET A 19 -14.99 -2.75 12.61
N MET A 20 -15.45 -3.95 12.25
CA MET A 20 -15.21 -4.55 10.93
C MET A 20 -15.82 -3.70 9.81
N GLU A 21 -17.01 -3.14 10.01
CA GLU A 21 -17.64 -2.26 9.03
C GLU A 21 -16.92 -0.92 8.87
N ASN A 22 -16.38 -0.37 9.96
CA ASN A 22 -15.71 0.93 9.96
C ASN A 22 -14.23 0.87 9.61
N PHE A 23 -13.58 -0.29 9.73
CA PHE A 23 -12.16 -0.46 9.43
C PHE A 23 -11.79 -0.07 8.00
N PRO A 24 -12.48 -0.52 6.94
CA PRO A 24 -12.21 -0.07 5.57
C PRO A 24 -12.45 1.42 5.36
N LYS A 25 -13.44 2.01 6.03
CA LYS A 25 -13.73 3.45 5.96
C LYS A 25 -12.56 4.25 6.55
N ALA A 26 -12.07 3.82 7.72
CA ALA A 26 -10.91 4.44 8.37
C ALA A 26 -9.64 4.33 7.51
N GLN A 27 -9.44 3.19 6.84
CA GLN A 27 -8.34 3.00 5.91
C GLN A 27 -8.47 3.95 4.70
N ALA A 28 -9.65 4.04 4.10
CA ALA A 28 -9.92 4.91 2.97
C ALA A 28 -9.67 6.40 3.29
N ILE A 29 -10.06 6.86 4.49
CA ILE A 29 -9.79 8.23 4.95
C ILE A 29 -8.28 8.47 5.06
N LYS A 30 -7.52 7.53 5.62
CA LYS A 30 -6.05 7.64 5.70
C LYS A 30 -5.41 7.72 4.32
N ASP A 31 -5.83 6.85 3.40
CA ASP A 31 -5.31 6.82 2.03
C ASP A 31 -5.60 8.11 1.28
N ALA A 32 -6.83 8.61 1.36
CA ALA A 32 -7.22 9.87 0.76
C ALA A 32 -6.43 11.07 1.35
N THR A 33 -6.23 11.08 2.67
CA THR A 33 -5.47 12.11 3.36
C THR A 33 -4.00 12.10 2.93
N MET A 34 -3.36 10.93 2.89
CA MET A 34 -1.98 10.79 2.43
C MET A 34 -1.83 11.23 0.97
N ALA A 35 -2.74 10.81 0.09
CA ALA A 35 -2.74 11.23 -1.31
C ALA A 35 -2.90 12.75 -1.45
N HIS A 36 -3.79 13.38 -0.68
CA HIS A 36 -3.97 14.82 -0.66
C HIS A 36 -2.67 15.55 -0.30
N PHE A 37 -2.01 15.15 0.79
CA PHE A 37 -0.76 15.79 1.21
C PHE A 37 0.42 15.52 0.28
N ILE A 38 0.48 14.36 -0.37
CA ILE A 38 1.46 14.09 -1.43
C ILE A 38 1.27 15.10 -2.56
N LEU A 39 0.04 15.29 -3.06
CA LEU A 39 -0.25 16.23 -4.14
C LEU A 39 0.01 17.69 -3.74
N ALA A 40 -0.32 18.07 -2.51
CA ALA A 40 -0.09 19.42 -2.01
C ALA A 40 1.40 19.79 -1.92
N ASN A 41 2.28 18.81 -1.73
CA ASN A 41 3.71 19.01 -1.56
C ASN A 41 4.54 18.61 -2.80
N TRP A 42 3.97 17.86 -3.74
CA TRP A 42 4.64 17.50 -4.98
C TRP A 42 4.52 18.64 -6.02
N LYS A 43 5.60 18.87 -6.75
CA LYS A 43 5.62 19.80 -7.90
C LYS A 43 6.11 19.06 -9.14
N GLN A 44 5.57 19.45 -10.30
CA GLN A 44 6.00 18.89 -11.57
C GLN A 44 7.53 19.01 -11.75
N GLY A 45 8.15 17.93 -12.21
CA GLY A 45 9.60 17.84 -12.37
C GLY A 45 10.37 17.38 -11.12
N GLN A 46 9.66 17.18 -9.98
CA GLN A 46 10.26 16.67 -8.76
C GLN A 46 9.89 15.20 -8.54
N GLN A 47 10.79 14.48 -7.87
CA GLN A 47 10.48 13.17 -7.30
C GLN A 47 9.94 13.36 -5.88
N PHE A 48 8.92 12.60 -5.53
CA PHE A 48 8.36 12.54 -4.19
C PHE A 48 8.44 11.10 -3.69
N LEU A 49 9.09 10.88 -2.56
CA LEU A 49 9.21 9.58 -1.93
C LEU A 49 8.28 9.54 -0.71
N HIS A 50 7.41 8.53 -0.66
CA HIS A 50 6.48 8.31 0.44
C HIS A 50 6.64 6.90 1.01
N TYR A 51 6.76 6.80 2.33
CA TYR A 51 6.80 5.53 3.05
C TYR A 51 5.45 5.25 3.69
N ASN A 52 4.92 4.06 3.44
CA ASN A 52 3.64 3.62 4.01
C ASN A 52 3.64 2.10 4.24
N GLY A 53 2.71 1.63 5.08
CA GLY A 53 2.45 0.21 5.20
C GLY A 53 1.87 -0.37 3.89
N ALA A 54 2.19 -1.61 3.59
CA ALA A 54 1.87 -2.26 2.31
C ALA A 54 0.39 -2.18 1.91
N TYR A 55 -0.53 -2.27 2.87
CA TYR A 55 -1.98 -2.18 2.60
C TYR A 55 -2.43 -0.83 2.01
N HIS A 56 -1.62 0.22 2.13
CA HIS A 56 -1.91 1.55 1.59
C HIS A 56 -1.57 1.70 0.09
N SER A 57 -0.81 0.78 -0.51
CA SER A 57 -0.34 0.92 -1.90
C SER A 57 -0.30 -0.38 -2.71
N ASN A 58 -0.50 -1.55 -2.09
CA ASN A 58 -0.52 -2.83 -2.78
C ASN A 58 -1.63 -2.89 -3.84
N ASN A 59 -1.39 -3.64 -4.91
CA ASN A 59 -2.30 -3.79 -6.05
C ASN A 59 -2.62 -2.47 -6.76
N TYR A 60 -1.82 -1.43 -6.56
CA TYR A 60 -2.08 -0.07 -7.07
C TYR A 60 -3.38 0.54 -6.55
N GLU A 61 -3.85 0.07 -5.40
CA GLU A 61 -5.02 0.57 -4.68
C GLU A 61 -4.64 1.64 -3.65
N GLY A 62 -5.54 1.99 -2.77
CA GLY A 62 -5.33 2.94 -1.67
C GLY A 62 -4.79 4.29 -2.17
N ILE A 63 -3.64 4.71 -1.65
CA ILE A 63 -3.01 6.00 -2.01
C ILE A 63 -2.83 6.13 -3.53
N VAL A 64 -2.39 5.06 -4.20
CA VAL A 64 -2.14 5.09 -5.65
C VAL A 64 -3.42 5.37 -6.42
N TRP A 65 -4.52 4.75 -6.02
CA TRP A 65 -5.83 4.99 -6.63
C TRP A 65 -6.26 6.45 -6.48
N TYR A 66 -6.19 7.01 -5.25
CA TYR A 66 -6.55 8.42 -5.00
C TYR A 66 -5.68 9.40 -5.78
N LEU A 67 -4.37 9.16 -5.85
CA LEU A 67 -3.45 9.98 -6.65
C LEU A 67 -3.83 9.97 -8.13
N LYS A 68 -4.14 8.79 -8.68
CA LYS A 68 -4.54 8.62 -10.09
C LYS A 68 -5.92 9.20 -10.40
N GLN A 69 -6.84 9.19 -9.44
CA GLN A 69 -8.14 9.89 -9.59
C GLN A 69 -7.95 11.41 -9.67
N ALA A 70 -7.04 11.96 -8.90
CA ALA A 70 -6.77 13.40 -8.90
C ALA A 70 -5.94 13.85 -10.11
N ASN A 71 -5.00 13.04 -10.57
CA ASN A 71 -4.16 13.31 -11.73
C ASN A 71 -3.70 11.99 -12.37
N SER A 72 -4.34 11.64 -13.48
CA SER A 72 -4.06 10.40 -14.23
C SER A 72 -2.65 10.33 -14.81
N ASP A 73 -2.02 11.49 -15.07
CA ASP A 73 -0.71 11.58 -15.73
C ASP A 73 0.47 11.36 -14.79
N LEU A 74 0.20 11.29 -13.47
CA LEU A 74 1.25 11.00 -12.49
C LEU A 74 1.97 9.70 -12.81
N LYS A 75 3.29 9.75 -12.86
CA LYS A 75 4.14 8.56 -12.95
C LYS A 75 4.42 8.05 -11.54
N ILE A 76 3.78 6.96 -11.17
CA ILE A 76 3.87 6.37 -9.83
C ILE A 76 4.54 5.02 -9.93
N ALA A 77 5.52 4.77 -9.07
CA ALA A 77 6.12 3.45 -8.87
C ALA A 77 5.93 3.02 -7.41
N THR A 78 5.53 1.77 -7.21
CA THR A 78 5.40 1.15 -5.90
C THR A 78 6.54 0.18 -5.66
N ILE A 79 7.09 0.20 -4.44
CA ILE A 79 8.14 -0.69 -3.99
C ILE A 79 7.62 -1.43 -2.74
N TYR A 80 7.60 -2.74 -2.80
CA TYR A 80 7.17 -3.58 -1.69
C TYR A 80 8.37 -4.36 -1.12
N THR A 81 8.56 -4.30 0.19
CA THR A 81 9.61 -5.05 0.87
C THR A 81 9.02 -6.26 1.56
N VAL A 82 9.58 -7.44 1.30
CA VAL A 82 9.19 -8.71 1.91
C VAL A 82 10.39 -9.41 2.53
N THR A 83 10.14 -10.21 3.55
CA THR A 83 11.15 -11.10 4.12
C THR A 83 11.05 -12.49 3.51
N ALA A 84 12.16 -13.17 3.35
CA ALA A 84 12.21 -14.58 2.93
C ALA A 84 13.46 -15.27 3.49
N ASP A 85 13.34 -16.57 3.74
CA ASP A 85 14.47 -17.42 4.11
C ASP A 85 15.54 -17.49 3.02
N GLN A 86 15.08 -17.46 1.75
CA GLN A 86 15.92 -17.58 0.57
C GLN A 86 15.69 -16.40 -0.38
N LEU A 87 16.70 -15.54 -0.53
CA LEU A 87 16.64 -14.36 -1.38
C LEU A 87 16.36 -14.65 -2.87
N LYS A 88 16.68 -15.83 -3.34
CA LYS A 88 16.52 -16.22 -4.76
C LYS A 88 15.10 -16.71 -5.11
N LYS A 89 14.23 -16.91 -4.14
CA LYS A 89 12.88 -17.46 -4.35
C LYS A 89 11.82 -16.44 -3.97
N MET A 90 11.43 -15.63 -4.96
CA MET A 90 10.28 -14.74 -4.79
C MET A 90 8.97 -15.54 -4.90
N ASP A 91 8.03 -15.31 -3.98
CA ASP A 91 6.69 -15.88 -4.07
C ASP A 91 5.99 -15.36 -5.35
N SER A 92 5.51 -16.28 -6.18
CA SER A 92 4.77 -15.95 -7.40
C SER A 92 3.52 -15.11 -7.16
N LYS A 93 2.93 -15.19 -5.97
CA LYS A 93 1.78 -14.38 -5.54
C LYS A 93 2.06 -12.88 -5.47
N LEU A 94 3.35 -12.48 -5.44
CA LEU A 94 3.76 -11.07 -5.40
C LEU A 94 3.85 -10.44 -6.79
N LYS A 95 3.84 -11.25 -7.85
CA LYS A 95 3.92 -10.75 -9.22
C LYS A 95 2.73 -9.86 -9.57
N GLY A 96 3.00 -8.71 -10.15
CA GLY A 96 1.98 -7.78 -10.63
C GLY A 96 1.29 -6.92 -9.57
N LYS A 97 1.60 -7.12 -8.29
CA LYS A 97 1.01 -6.33 -7.20
C LYS A 97 1.71 -5.00 -6.94
N ASN A 98 2.96 -4.90 -7.37
CA ASN A 98 3.81 -3.72 -7.24
C ASN A 98 4.77 -3.64 -8.42
N ASN A 99 5.34 -2.45 -8.67
CA ASN A 99 6.36 -2.28 -9.72
C ASN A 99 7.66 -2.99 -9.35
N TYR A 100 8.05 -2.90 -8.09
CA TYR A 100 9.27 -3.51 -7.57
C TYR A 100 9.00 -4.26 -6.27
N VAL A 101 9.73 -5.34 -6.06
CA VAL A 101 9.73 -6.10 -4.80
C VAL A 101 11.18 -6.21 -4.34
N ILE A 102 11.44 -5.73 -3.12
CA ILE A 102 12.71 -5.91 -2.43
C ILE A 102 12.55 -7.12 -1.50
N VAL A 103 13.37 -8.13 -1.71
CA VAL A 103 13.40 -9.32 -0.83
C VAL A 103 14.57 -9.16 0.12
N VAL A 104 14.30 -9.18 1.42
CA VAL A 104 15.31 -9.14 2.48
C VAL A 104 15.31 -10.44 3.27
N ARG A 105 16.43 -10.78 3.88
CA ARG A 105 16.51 -11.98 4.71
C ARG A 105 15.68 -11.82 5.98
N GLU A 106 15.02 -12.89 6.39
CA GLU A 106 14.17 -12.89 7.59
C GLU A 106 14.97 -12.70 8.88
N ASP A 107 16.24 -13.16 8.90
CA ASP A 107 17.17 -13.04 10.03
C ASP A 107 17.89 -11.67 10.12
N MET A 108 17.52 -10.70 9.27
CA MET A 108 18.05 -9.34 9.39
C MET A 108 17.67 -8.72 10.74
N THR A 109 18.60 -7.94 11.29
CA THR A 109 18.35 -7.15 12.51
C THR A 109 17.16 -6.22 12.29
N LYS A 110 16.17 -6.33 13.15
CA LYS A 110 14.99 -5.46 13.17
C LYS A 110 15.21 -4.34 14.18
N THR A 111 14.68 -3.16 13.87
CA THR A 111 14.83 -1.96 14.72
C THR A 111 13.70 -1.79 15.74
N TYR A 112 12.83 -2.78 15.86
CA TYR A 112 11.70 -2.80 16.79
C TYR A 112 11.58 -4.16 17.46
#